data_1bb8908ad127213518857d150a44e0e6
#
_entry.id   1bb8908ad127213518857d150a44e0e6
#
_cell.length_a   1.000
_cell.length_b   1.000
_cell.length_c   1.000
_cell.angle_alpha   90.00
_cell.angle_beta   90.00
_cell.angle_gamma   90.00
#
_symmetry.space_group_name_H-M   'P 1'
#
loop_
_entity.id
_entity.type
_entity.pdbx_description
1 polymer ?
#
loop_
_entity_poly.entity_id
_entity_poly.type
_entity_poly.pdbx_seq_one_letter_code
_entity_poly.pdbx_strand_id
1 'polypeptide(L)'
;MRRKQTGPELKLFELDTLKYVTSDNVKDSIQYIGIYPERMSSADVTFARKSGLLDSASGKFHLSSVALHYILNVISYREYAFLMLSKQWIKTTNIGNCPPVYNEPLLTYLLSEIQSRGHIAKSSFTQDMDKSLASKYAPIILSNLDSLRYIRGLLLASELVVLDGENYIINPLATAIVNDLITNAKRISPPSEETEYELYWNTMSHGVFDIITQENKSIYAAFFPNLLR
;
A
#
# COMPACT_ATOMS: atom_id res chain seq x y z
N MET A 1 -28.00 7.36 -18.04
CA MET A 1 -26.76 7.58 -18.80
C MET A 1 -25.76 8.30 -17.89
N ARG A 2 -24.72 7.61 -17.37
CA ARG A 2 -23.63 8.29 -16.63
C ARG A 2 -22.81 9.08 -17.65
N ARG A 3 -22.68 10.40 -17.48
CA ARG A 3 -21.78 11.23 -18.29
C ARG A 3 -20.37 10.64 -18.14
N LYS A 4 -19.70 10.30 -19.27
CA LYS A 4 -18.27 9.98 -19.25
C LYS A 4 -17.54 11.19 -18.66
N GLN A 5 -16.89 10.98 -17.54
CA GLN A 5 -16.01 11.99 -16.95
C GLN A 5 -14.85 12.20 -17.93
N THR A 6 -14.66 13.44 -18.37
CA THR A 6 -13.59 13.82 -19.29
C THR A 6 -12.62 14.72 -18.53
N GLY A 7 -11.58 14.15 -17.98
CA GLY A 7 -10.53 14.87 -17.25
C GLY A 7 -9.49 13.90 -16.65
N PRO A 8 -8.34 14.41 -16.21
CA PRO A 8 -7.38 13.57 -15.50
C PRO A 8 -8.01 13.03 -14.21
N GLU A 9 -7.79 11.76 -13.92
CA GLU A 9 -8.29 11.09 -12.73
C GLU A 9 -7.15 10.89 -11.72
N LEU A 10 -7.41 11.20 -10.45
CA LEU A 10 -6.55 10.82 -9.36
C LEU A 10 -6.91 9.40 -8.93
N LYS A 11 -5.98 8.47 -9.11
CA LYS A 11 -6.11 7.11 -8.60
C LYS A 11 -5.30 6.98 -7.33
N LEU A 12 -5.99 6.69 -6.23
CA LEU A 12 -5.32 6.42 -4.96
C LEU A 12 -4.61 5.07 -5.01
N PHE A 13 -5.14 4.14 -5.84
CA PHE A 13 -4.80 2.76 -5.67
C PHE A 13 -5.32 1.89 -6.82
N GLU A 14 -4.52 0.99 -7.36
CA GLU A 14 -5.01 -0.01 -8.31
C GLU A 14 -5.66 -1.25 -7.65
N LEU A 15 -5.89 -1.20 -6.37
CA LEU A 15 -6.38 -2.33 -5.58
C LEU A 15 -7.91 -2.38 -5.43
N ASP A 16 -8.65 -2.02 -6.46
CA ASP A 16 -10.12 -2.18 -6.49
C ASP A 16 -10.56 -3.62 -6.18
N THR A 17 -9.65 -4.57 -6.31
CA THR A 17 -9.86 -5.99 -6.05
C THR A 17 -9.51 -6.41 -4.63
N LEU A 18 -8.83 -5.57 -3.84
CA LEU A 18 -8.48 -5.90 -2.46
C LEU A 18 -9.61 -5.58 -1.47
N LYS A 19 -10.84 -5.91 -1.84
CA LYS A 19 -12.00 -5.72 -0.95
C LYS A 19 -11.85 -6.41 0.41
N TYR A 20 -10.96 -7.37 0.54
CA TYR A 20 -10.86 -8.23 1.71
C TYR A 20 -9.43 -8.65 2.01
N VAL A 21 -8.50 -7.71 2.13
CA VAL A 21 -7.14 -8.07 2.60
C VAL A 21 -7.20 -8.31 4.09
N THR A 22 -7.46 -9.54 4.46
CA THR A 22 -7.32 -10.05 5.82
C THR A 22 -6.18 -11.05 5.85
N SER A 23 -5.63 -11.32 7.05
CA SER A 23 -4.61 -12.36 7.23
C SER A 23 -5.04 -13.70 6.63
N ASP A 24 -6.30 -14.08 6.82
CA ASP A 24 -6.82 -15.36 6.38
C ASP A 24 -6.95 -15.40 4.85
N ASN A 25 -7.48 -14.36 4.22
CA ASN A 25 -7.59 -14.28 2.76
C ASN A 25 -6.22 -14.30 2.07
N VAL A 26 -5.21 -13.68 2.68
CA VAL A 26 -3.84 -13.74 2.17
C VAL A 26 -3.28 -15.15 2.26
N LYS A 27 -3.45 -15.85 3.40
CA LYS A 27 -3.03 -17.24 3.58
C LYS A 27 -3.73 -18.18 2.61
N ASP A 28 -5.04 -18.07 2.47
CA ASP A 28 -5.83 -18.88 1.56
C ASP A 28 -5.40 -18.67 0.11
N SER A 29 -5.14 -17.42 -0.30
CA SER A 29 -4.64 -17.11 -1.64
C SER A 29 -3.25 -17.69 -1.88
N ILE A 30 -2.34 -17.60 -0.93
CA ILE A 30 -0.99 -18.19 -1.02
C ILE A 30 -1.09 -19.70 -1.17
N GLN A 31 -1.91 -20.34 -0.34
CA GLN A 31 -2.10 -21.79 -0.38
C GLN A 31 -2.70 -22.22 -1.73
N TYR A 32 -3.70 -21.47 -2.23
CA TYR A 32 -4.31 -21.76 -3.51
C TYR A 32 -3.33 -21.61 -4.69
N ILE A 33 -2.53 -20.56 -4.72
CA ILE A 33 -1.48 -20.33 -5.72
C ILE A 33 -0.44 -21.47 -5.68
N GLY A 34 -0.03 -21.88 -4.49
CA GLY A 34 0.97 -22.93 -4.31
C GLY A 34 0.50 -24.32 -4.76
N ILE A 35 -0.82 -24.60 -4.69
CA ILE A 35 -1.38 -25.92 -5.01
C ILE A 35 -1.95 -25.98 -6.43
N TYR A 36 -2.63 -24.91 -6.88
CA TYR A 36 -3.41 -24.89 -8.12
C TYR A 36 -3.17 -23.65 -8.98
N PRO A 37 -1.94 -23.30 -9.31
CA PRO A 37 -1.68 -22.06 -10.05
C PRO A 37 -2.41 -22.00 -11.41
N GLU A 38 -2.60 -23.15 -12.06
CA GLU A 38 -3.28 -23.25 -13.36
C GLU A 38 -4.81 -23.11 -13.28
N ARG A 39 -5.39 -23.14 -12.08
CA ARG A 39 -6.85 -23.05 -11.88
C ARG A 39 -7.31 -21.66 -11.44
N MET A 40 -6.39 -20.74 -11.32
CA MET A 40 -6.72 -19.38 -10.90
C MET A 40 -7.63 -18.69 -11.91
N SER A 41 -8.71 -18.11 -11.44
CA SER A 41 -9.52 -17.20 -12.26
C SER A 41 -8.76 -15.91 -12.56
N SER A 42 -9.16 -15.16 -13.58
CA SER A 42 -8.57 -13.87 -13.90
C SER A 42 -8.68 -12.86 -12.72
N ALA A 43 -9.73 -12.97 -11.92
CA ALA A 43 -9.93 -12.16 -10.72
C ALA A 43 -8.91 -12.53 -9.63
N ASP A 44 -8.68 -13.84 -9.40
CA ASP A 44 -7.71 -14.33 -8.42
C ASP A 44 -6.28 -13.95 -8.81
N VAL A 45 -5.93 -14.09 -10.09
CA VAL A 45 -4.63 -13.65 -10.64
C VAL A 45 -4.45 -12.14 -10.40
N THR A 46 -5.46 -11.34 -10.70
CA THR A 46 -5.41 -9.90 -10.51
C THR A 46 -5.25 -9.54 -9.03
N PHE A 47 -6.00 -10.20 -8.15
CA PHE A 47 -5.86 -10.05 -6.71
C PHE A 47 -4.44 -10.40 -6.26
N ALA A 48 -3.95 -11.58 -6.60
CA ALA A 48 -2.66 -12.07 -6.17
C ALA A 48 -1.49 -11.20 -6.66
N ARG A 49 -1.54 -10.72 -7.90
CA ARG A 49 -0.53 -9.78 -8.44
C ARG A 49 -0.57 -8.44 -7.70
N LYS A 50 -1.74 -7.85 -7.54
CA LYS A 50 -1.89 -6.55 -6.88
C LYS A 50 -1.58 -6.59 -5.39
N SER A 51 -1.77 -7.72 -4.74
CA SER A 51 -1.39 -7.94 -3.34
C SER A 51 0.07 -8.38 -3.16
N GLY A 52 0.87 -8.38 -4.23
CA GLY A 52 2.27 -8.77 -4.16
C GLY A 52 2.50 -10.24 -3.84
N LEU A 53 1.51 -11.11 -4.04
CA LEU A 53 1.60 -12.54 -3.75
C LEU A 53 2.06 -13.37 -4.94
N LEU A 54 1.82 -12.87 -6.16
CA LEU A 54 2.11 -13.58 -7.40
C LEU A 54 3.17 -12.84 -8.21
N ASP A 55 4.16 -13.59 -8.66
CA ASP A 55 5.12 -13.18 -9.68
C ASP A 55 4.83 -13.87 -10.99
N SER A 56 5.04 -13.19 -12.11
CA SER A 56 4.79 -13.71 -13.47
C SER A 56 6.07 -13.75 -14.32
N ALA A 57 7.16 -14.18 -13.73
CA ALA A 57 8.41 -14.36 -14.48
C ALA A 57 8.28 -15.43 -15.56
N SER A 58 8.72 -15.13 -16.78
CA SER A 58 8.78 -16.08 -17.91
C SER A 58 7.44 -16.69 -18.33
N GLY A 59 6.32 -15.98 -18.12
CA GLY A 59 4.98 -16.45 -18.50
C GLY A 59 4.40 -17.54 -17.62
N LYS A 60 5.08 -17.87 -16.51
CA LYS A 60 4.59 -18.80 -15.49
C LYS A 60 4.28 -18.03 -14.20
N PHE A 61 3.27 -18.51 -13.50
CA PHE A 61 2.90 -17.96 -12.19
C PHE A 61 3.71 -18.63 -11.08
N HIS A 62 4.31 -17.81 -10.23
CA HIS A 62 5.08 -18.25 -9.07
C HIS A 62 4.65 -17.43 -7.85
N LEU A 63 4.80 -18.02 -6.67
CA LEU A 63 4.72 -17.24 -5.43
C LEU A 63 5.84 -16.20 -5.42
N SER A 64 5.50 -14.97 -5.09
CA SER A 64 6.48 -13.90 -4.92
C SER A 64 7.41 -14.17 -3.72
N SER A 65 8.53 -13.46 -3.66
CA SER A 65 9.40 -13.50 -2.49
C SER A 65 8.67 -13.02 -1.23
N VAL A 66 7.81 -12.03 -1.34
CA VAL A 66 6.98 -11.52 -0.23
C VAL A 66 6.01 -12.60 0.27
N ALA A 67 5.33 -13.31 -0.65
CA ALA A 67 4.45 -14.41 -0.29
C ALA A 67 5.21 -15.57 0.39
N LEU A 68 6.36 -15.94 -0.14
CA LEU A 68 7.21 -17.00 0.45
C LEU A 68 7.68 -16.62 1.86
N HIS A 69 8.13 -15.37 2.06
CA HIS A 69 8.54 -14.90 3.40
C HIS A 69 7.37 -14.91 4.38
N TYR A 70 6.16 -14.59 3.91
CA TYR A 70 4.99 -14.60 4.77
C TYR A 70 4.55 -16.04 5.13
N ILE A 71 4.47 -16.98 4.17
CA ILE A 71 4.05 -18.35 4.44
C ILE A 71 5.07 -19.12 5.31
N LEU A 72 6.35 -18.80 5.16
CA LEU A 72 7.43 -19.37 5.97
C LEU A 72 7.56 -18.69 7.35
N ASN A 73 6.65 -17.77 7.70
CA ASN A 73 6.67 -16.96 8.91
C ASN A 73 7.99 -16.16 9.11
N VAL A 74 8.67 -15.84 8.01
CA VAL A 74 9.84 -14.94 8.03
C VAL A 74 9.39 -13.52 8.31
N ILE A 75 8.26 -13.10 7.72
CA ILE A 75 7.57 -11.85 8.04
C ILE A 75 6.19 -12.13 8.63
N SER A 76 5.75 -11.26 9.53
CA SER A 76 4.41 -11.28 10.10
C SER A 76 3.39 -10.62 9.17
N TYR A 77 2.08 -10.79 9.46
CA TYR A 77 1.03 -10.05 8.75
C TYR A 77 1.15 -8.53 8.92
N ARG A 78 1.64 -8.06 10.06
CA ARG A 78 1.97 -6.67 10.33
C ARG A 78 3.02 -6.14 9.34
N GLU A 79 4.09 -6.87 9.15
CA GLU A 79 5.17 -6.52 8.21
C GLU A 79 4.70 -6.61 6.75
N TYR A 80 3.90 -7.62 6.41
CA TYR A 80 3.25 -7.71 5.11
C TYR A 80 2.35 -6.49 4.84
N ALA A 81 1.50 -6.10 5.80
CA ALA A 81 0.63 -4.94 5.66
C ALA A 81 1.42 -3.63 5.47
N PHE A 82 2.53 -3.48 6.21
CA PHE A 82 3.45 -2.36 6.04
C PHE A 82 4.05 -2.34 4.63
N LEU A 83 4.56 -3.47 4.13
CA LEU A 83 5.09 -3.59 2.78
C LEU A 83 4.07 -3.19 1.73
N MET A 84 2.84 -3.68 1.86
CA MET A 84 1.76 -3.37 0.92
C MET A 84 1.45 -1.88 0.88
N LEU A 85 1.40 -1.23 2.04
CA LEU A 85 1.14 0.21 2.12
C LEU A 85 2.32 1.05 1.62
N SER A 86 3.55 0.64 1.94
CA SER A 86 4.77 1.39 1.62
C SER A 86 5.05 1.52 0.13
N LYS A 87 4.46 0.65 -0.67
CA LYS A 87 4.61 0.63 -2.13
C LYS A 87 3.45 1.29 -2.88
N GLN A 88 2.45 1.79 -2.16
CA GLN A 88 1.31 2.46 -2.80
C GLN A 88 1.58 3.94 -3.07
N TRP A 89 1.06 4.40 -4.19
CA TRP A 89 1.20 5.78 -4.64
C TRP A 89 -0.15 6.43 -4.94
N ILE A 90 -0.25 7.70 -4.61
CA ILE A 90 -1.28 8.58 -5.18
C ILE A 90 -0.81 8.93 -6.58
N LYS A 91 -1.59 8.56 -7.60
CA LYS A 91 -1.21 8.80 -8.98
C LYS A 91 -2.31 9.47 -9.79
N THR A 92 -1.92 10.36 -10.69
CA THR A 92 -2.79 10.95 -11.68
C THR A 92 -2.69 10.17 -12.98
N THR A 93 -3.84 9.72 -13.49
CA THR A 93 -3.92 9.10 -14.81
C THR A 93 -4.56 10.08 -15.77
N ASN A 94 -3.86 10.36 -16.86
CA ASN A 94 -4.42 11.17 -17.93
C ASN A 94 -5.34 10.32 -18.82
N ILE A 95 -6.35 10.97 -19.41
CA ILE A 95 -7.18 10.36 -20.44
C ILE A 95 -6.32 10.29 -21.71
N GLY A 96 -5.93 9.08 -22.08
CA GLY A 96 -5.07 8.82 -23.25
C GLY A 96 -3.93 7.85 -22.94
N ASN A 97 -3.02 7.66 -23.89
CA ASN A 97 -1.90 6.72 -23.77
C ASN A 97 -0.69 7.27 -22.98
N CYS A 98 -0.89 8.31 -22.17
CA CYS A 98 0.20 8.84 -21.37
C CYS A 98 0.41 7.99 -20.11
N PRO A 99 1.65 7.73 -19.72
CA PRO A 99 1.93 7.01 -18.48
C PRO A 99 1.37 7.79 -17.26
N PRO A 100 1.00 7.08 -16.18
CA PRO A 100 0.53 7.73 -14.97
C PRO A 100 1.62 8.59 -14.33
N VAL A 101 1.22 9.72 -13.75
CA VAL A 101 2.11 10.55 -12.93
C VAL A 101 1.99 10.14 -11.48
N TYR A 102 3.08 9.67 -10.89
CA TYR A 102 3.16 9.37 -9.48
C TYR A 102 3.39 10.65 -8.67
N ASN A 103 2.43 11.00 -7.80
CA ASN A 103 2.46 12.26 -7.06
C ASN A 103 3.22 12.13 -5.73
N GLU A 104 2.77 11.21 -4.88
CA GLU A 104 3.40 10.97 -3.58
C GLU A 104 3.07 9.57 -3.05
N PRO A 105 3.90 9.02 -2.13
CA PRO A 105 3.61 7.76 -1.47
C PRO A 105 2.33 7.86 -0.63
N LEU A 106 1.40 6.92 -0.82
CA LEU A 106 0.11 6.94 -0.12
C LEU A 106 0.27 6.82 1.39
N LEU A 107 1.17 5.96 1.86
CA LEU A 107 1.39 5.74 3.29
C LEU A 107 1.82 7.03 3.98
N THR A 108 2.82 7.73 3.43
CA THR A 108 3.34 8.96 4.02
C THR A 108 2.30 10.07 4.04
N TYR A 109 1.47 10.16 3.00
CA TYR A 109 0.34 11.08 2.95
C TYR A 109 -0.66 10.82 4.08
N LEU A 110 -1.10 9.56 4.24
CA LEU A 110 -2.08 9.20 5.26
C LEU A 110 -1.55 9.44 6.69
N LEU A 111 -0.30 9.07 6.94
CA LEU A 111 0.34 9.30 8.25
C LEU A 111 0.47 10.79 8.55
N SER A 112 0.84 11.60 7.55
CA SER A 112 0.93 13.07 7.69
C SER A 112 -0.43 13.69 8.02
N GLU A 113 -1.50 13.24 7.36
CA GLU A 113 -2.86 13.73 7.64
C GLU A 113 -3.32 13.37 9.06
N ILE A 114 -3.08 12.13 9.50
CA ILE A 114 -3.45 11.71 10.88
C ILE A 114 -2.62 12.49 11.89
N GLN A 115 -1.31 12.62 11.67
CA GLN A 115 -0.41 13.32 12.58
C GLN A 115 -0.75 14.81 12.70
N SER A 116 -1.02 15.49 11.60
CA SER A 116 -1.33 16.92 11.59
C SER A 116 -2.64 17.26 12.30
N ARG A 117 -3.61 16.34 12.28
CA ARG A 117 -4.90 16.49 12.96
C ARG A 117 -4.89 15.97 14.40
N GLY A 118 -3.84 15.24 14.79
CA GLY A 118 -3.76 14.51 16.04
C GLY A 118 -4.60 13.22 16.06
N HIS A 119 -5.80 13.26 15.49
CA HIS A 119 -6.68 12.10 15.34
C HIS A 119 -7.66 12.25 14.19
N ILE A 120 -8.23 11.15 13.73
CA ILE A 120 -9.34 11.14 12.75
C ILE A 120 -10.40 10.15 13.23
N ALA A 121 -11.64 10.60 13.34
CA ALA A 121 -12.72 9.72 13.77
C ALA A 121 -12.96 8.58 12.76
N LYS A 122 -13.19 7.38 13.27
CA LYS A 122 -13.44 6.16 12.47
C LYS A 122 -14.62 6.33 11.51
N SER A 123 -15.67 7.01 11.96
CA SER A 123 -16.88 7.27 11.17
C SER A 123 -16.65 8.25 10.03
N SER A 124 -15.73 9.20 10.15
CA SER A 124 -15.46 10.23 9.15
C SER A 124 -14.18 10.01 8.34
N PHE A 125 -13.38 8.98 8.63
CA PHE A 125 -12.07 8.76 8.02
C PHE A 125 -12.07 8.90 6.50
N THR A 126 -12.97 8.19 5.82
CA THR A 126 -13.05 8.22 4.36
C THR A 126 -13.42 9.61 3.85
N GLN A 127 -14.38 10.28 4.50
CA GLN A 127 -14.83 11.60 4.11
C GLN A 127 -13.76 12.68 4.35
N ASP A 128 -13.04 12.58 5.45
CA ASP A 128 -11.98 13.55 5.80
C ASP A 128 -10.78 13.41 4.86
N MET A 129 -10.39 12.18 4.53
CA MET A 129 -9.35 11.92 3.54
C MET A 129 -9.75 12.37 2.15
N ASP A 130 -11.01 12.14 1.74
CA ASP A 130 -11.56 12.63 0.47
C ASP A 130 -11.47 14.14 0.36
N LYS A 131 -11.94 14.87 1.37
CA LYS A 131 -11.85 16.32 1.41
C LYS A 131 -10.41 16.84 1.33
N SER A 132 -9.50 16.19 2.05
CA SER A 132 -8.09 16.57 2.04
C SER A 132 -7.47 16.35 0.66
N LEU A 133 -7.70 15.20 0.04
CA LEU A 133 -7.25 14.90 -1.31
C LEU A 133 -7.84 15.86 -2.35
N ALA A 134 -9.14 16.15 -2.27
CA ALA A 134 -9.81 17.10 -3.16
C ALA A 134 -9.21 18.49 -3.03
N SER A 135 -8.91 18.94 -1.81
CA SER A 135 -8.25 20.22 -1.57
C SER A 135 -6.83 20.29 -2.14
N LYS A 136 -6.06 19.19 -2.01
CA LYS A 136 -4.67 19.15 -2.44
C LYS A 136 -4.53 19.02 -3.97
N TYR A 137 -5.41 18.27 -4.60
CA TYR A 137 -5.32 17.90 -6.01
C TYR A 137 -6.43 18.50 -6.90
N ALA A 138 -7.19 19.50 -6.41
CA ALA A 138 -8.15 20.20 -7.26
C ALA A 138 -7.46 20.87 -8.48
N PRO A 139 -8.05 20.83 -9.70
CA PRO A 139 -9.39 20.35 -10.05
C PRO A 139 -9.45 18.90 -10.56
N ILE A 140 -8.60 18.03 -10.08
CA ILE A 140 -8.52 16.62 -10.53
C ILE A 140 -9.73 15.85 -9.98
N ILE A 141 -10.33 15.00 -10.80
CA ILE A 141 -11.44 14.15 -10.39
C ILE A 141 -10.90 13.01 -9.54
N LEU A 142 -11.42 12.84 -8.33
CA LEU A 142 -11.06 11.72 -7.46
C LEU A 142 -11.79 10.46 -7.90
N SER A 143 -11.03 9.40 -8.12
CA SER A 143 -11.54 8.06 -8.41
C SER A 143 -11.08 7.07 -7.33
N ASN A 144 -11.77 5.94 -7.20
CA ASN A 144 -11.41 4.85 -6.28
C ASN A 144 -11.40 5.23 -4.79
N LEU A 145 -12.25 6.16 -4.37
CA LEU A 145 -12.37 6.55 -2.96
C LEU A 145 -12.77 5.38 -2.05
N ASP A 146 -13.49 4.39 -2.59
CA ASP A 146 -13.81 3.17 -1.86
C ASP A 146 -12.56 2.39 -1.42
N SER A 147 -11.43 2.57 -2.10
CA SER A 147 -10.15 1.98 -1.72
C SER A 147 -9.69 2.43 -0.32
N LEU A 148 -10.06 3.64 0.12
CA LEU A 148 -9.74 4.12 1.47
C LEU A 148 -10.32 3.22 2.58
N ARG A 149 -11.40 2.51 2.32
CA ARG A 149 -11.98 1.56 3.28
C ARG A 149 -11.06 0.37 3.53
N TYR A 150 -10.35 -0.07 2.49
CA TYR A 150 -9.43 -1.22 2.58
C TYR A 150 -8.09 -0.80 3.16
N ILE A 151 -7.64 0.38 2.80
CA ILE A 151 -6.42 0.99 3.34
C ILE A 151 -6.47 1.09 4.87
N ARG A 152 -7.63 1.40 5.45
CA ARG A 152 -7.81 1.40 6.90
C ARG A 152 -7.42 0.08 7.57
N GLY A 153 -7.84 -1.04 6.96
CA GLY A 153 -7.51 -2.37 7.47
C GLY A 153 -5.99 -2.63 7.46
N LEU A 154 -5.32 -2.25 6.38
CA LEU A 154 -3.86 -2.38 6.29
C LEU A 154 -3.13 -1.42 7.23
N LEU A 155 -3.62 -0.18 7.41
CA LEU A 155 -3.05 0.78 8.37
C LEU A 155 -3.08 0.22 9.80
N LEU A 156 -4.23 -0.32 10.23
CA LEU A 156 -4.35 -0.96 11.54
C LEU A 156 -3.49 -2.23 11.64
N ALA A 157 -3.47 -3.05 10.59
CA ALA A 157 -2.68 -4.27 10.57
C ALA A 157 -1.17 -4.00 10.63
N SER A 158 -0.70 -2.89 10.06
CA SER A 158 0.70 -2.45 10.16
C SER A 158 1.09 -1.92 11.54
N GLU A 159 0.09 -1.64 12.39
CA GLU A 159 0.23 -1.03 13.71
C GLU A 159 0.92 0.35 13.72
N LEU A 160 1.11 1.00 12.58
CA LEU A 160 1.55 2.39 12.53
C LEU A 160 0.47 3.33 13.05
N VAL A 161 -0.78 2.90 12.90
CA VAL A 161 -1.98 3.59 13.38
C VAL A 161 -2.75 2.64 14.26
N VAL A 162 -3.29 3.13 15.36
CA VAL A 162 -4.12 2.37 16.30
C VAL A 162 -5.45 3.06 16.52
N LEU A 163 -6.42 2.33 17.06
CA LEU A 163 -7.67 2.90 17.54
C LEU A 163 -7.52 3.29 19.01
N ASP A 164 -7.80 4.56 19.31
CA ASP A 164 -8.03 5.05 20.65
C ASP A 164 -9.52 5.42 20.76
N GLY A 165 -10.30 4.54 21.36
CA GLY A 165 -11.76 4.59 21.30
C GLY A 165 -12.26 4.53 19.85
N GLU A 166 -12.94 5.55 19.38
CA GLU A 166 -13.44 5.67 18.00
C GLU A 166 -12.53 6.52 17.08
N ASN A 167 -11.28 6.75 17.50
CA ASN A 167 -10.35 7.58 16.74
C ASN A 167 -9.14 6.80 16.24
N TYR A 168 -8.75 7.05 14.98
CA TYR A 168 -7.45 6.66 14.47
C TYR A 168 -6.41 7.66 14.95
N ILE A 169 -5.37 7.16 15.60
CA ILE A 169 -4.22 7.95 16.04
C ILE A 169 -2.94 7.28 15.58
N ILE A 170 -1.87 8.04 15.48
CA ILE A 170 -0.53 7.46 15.31
C ILE A 170 -0.22 6.61 16.54
N ASN A 171 0.23 5.37 16.33
CA ASN A 171 0.67 4.51 17.42
C ASN A 171 1.86 5.19 18.15
N PRO A 172 1.77 5.45 19.45
CA PRO A 172 2.86 6.07 20.19
C PRO A 172 4.20 5.32 20.04
N LEU A 173 4.16 3.98 19.93
CA LEU A 173 5.35 3.15 19.72
C LEU A 173 5.94 3.30 18.30
N ALA A 174 5.15 3.74 17.33
CA ALA A 174 5.57 3.93 15.95
C ALA A 174 6.00 5.37 15.62
N THR A 175 5.95 6.30 16.59
CA THR A 175 6.19 7.73 16.35
C THR A 175 7.52 7.99 15.62
N ALA A 176 8.58 7.30 16.00
CA ALA A 176 9.90 7.48 15.37
C ALA A 176 9.90 7.09 13.88
N ILE A 177 9.28 5.94 13.54
CA ILE A 177 9.13 5.50 12.15
C ILE A 177 8.25 6.46 11.36
N VAL A 178 7.13 6.87 11.94
CA VAL A 178 6.18 7.78 11.27
C VAL A 178 6.86 9.10 10.94
N ASN A 179 7.62 9.67 11.88
CA ASN A 179 8.39 10.90 11.64
C ASN A 179 9.44 10.71 10.54
N ASP A 180 10.15 9.60 10.55
CA ASP A 180 11.16 9.30 9.53
C ASP A 180 10.52 9.13 8.14
N LEU A 181 9.42 8.40 8.04
CA LEU A 181 8.66 8.21 6.80
C LEU A 181 8.18 9.54 6.22
N ILE A 182 7.59 10.40 7.04
CA ILE A 182 7.06 11.70 6.60
C ILE A 182 8.21 12.63 6.18
N THR A 183 9.28 12.69 6.96
CA THR A 183 10.43 13.57 6.68
C THR A 183 11.14 13.18 5.39
N ASN A 184 11.27 11.87 5.14
CA ASN A 184 11.99 11.35 3.98
C ASN A 184 11.09 10.98 2.79
N ALA A 185 9.79 11.29 2.84
CA ALA A 185 8.82 10.90 1.82
C ALA A 185 9.25 11.19 0.38
N LYS A 186 9.90 12.34 0.15
CA LYS A 186 10.40 12.77 -1.17
C LYS A 186 11.56 11.93 -1.72
N ARG A 187 12.19 11.12 -0.89
CA ARG A 187 13.30 10.23 -1.27
C ARG A 187 12.80 8.84 -1.68
N ILE A 188 11.54 8.53 -1.43
CA ILE A 188 10.92 7.27 -1.86
C ILE A 188 10.69 7.35 -3.36
N SER A 189 11.23 6.39 -4.10
CA SER A 189 11.11 6.34 -5.55
C SER A 189 9.84 5.62 -5.99
N PRO A 190 9.11 6.16 -6.98
CA PRO A 190 8.00 5.45 -7.59
C PRO A 190 8.48 4.29 -8.45
N PRO A 191 7.60 3.35 -8.83
CA PRO A 191 7.92 2.35 -9.84
C PRO A 191 8.33 3.02 -11.15
N SER A 192 9.38 2.51 -11.79
CA SER A 192 9.85 2.95 -13.10
C SER A 192 10.11 1.75 -14.00
N GLU A 193 10.31 1.98 -15.29
CA GLU A 193 10.71 0.92 -16.23
C GLU A 193 12.02 0.26 -15.81
N GLU A 194 12.96 1.03 -15.21
CA GLU A 194 14.24 0.53 -14.72
C GLU A 194 14.09 -0.42 -13.52
N THR A 195 13.05 -0.19 -12.69
CA THR A 195 12.78 -1.04 -11.52
C THR A 195 11.90 -2.22 -11.84
N GLU A 196 11.42 -2.36 -13.09
CA GLU A 196 10.40 -3.32 -13.50
C GLU A 196 9.21 -3.33 -12.51
N TYR A 197 8.05 -2.87 -12.95
CA TYR A 197 6.87 -2.69 -12.08
C TYR A 197 6.53 -3.94 -11.22
N GLU A 198 6.69 -5.14 -11.78
CA GLU A 198 6.45 -6.39 -11.04
C GLU A 198 7.51 -6.62 -9.95
N LEU A 199 8.78 -6.34 -10.24
CA LEU A 199 9.86 -6.42 -9.25
C LEU A 199 9.60 -5.45 -8.09
N TYR A 200 9.20 -4.20 -8.40
CA TYR A 200 8.84 -3.21 -7.38
C TYR A 200 7.78 -3.73 -6.40
N TRP A 201 6.78 -4.46 -6.90
CA TRP A 201 5.67 -4.98 -6.09
C TRP A 201 6.00 -6.26 -5.34
N ASN A 202 6.78 -7.14 -5.97
CA ASN A 202 6.96 -8.51 -5.50
C ASN A 202 8.21 -8.73 -4.65
N THR A 203 9.07 -7.72 -4.54
CA THR A 203 10.30 -7.82 -3.73
C THR A 203 10.21 -7.01 -2.45
N MET A 204 11.07 -7.35 -1.48
CA MET A 204 11.26 -6.57 -0.24
C MET A 204 12.25 -5.42 -0.45
N SER A 205 12.40 -4.94 -1.69
CA SER A 205 13.23 -3.79 -2.07
C SER A 205 12.34 -2.67 -2.63
N HIS A 206 12.89 -1.49 -2.78
CA HIS A 206 12.20 -0.29 -3.27
C HIS A 206 11.08 0.25 -2.35
N GLY A 207 10.46 1.32 -2.73
CA GLY A 207 9.48 2.01 -1.90
C GLY A 207 10.13 2.56 -0.64
N VAL A 208 9.56 2.27 0.52
CA VAL A 208 10.10 2.76 1.80
C VAL A 208 11.54 2.31 2.07
N PHE A 209 12.01 1.24 1.45
CA PHE A 209 13.39 0.78 1.62
C PHE A 209 14.43 1.76 1.07
N ASP A 210 14.04 2.62 0.12
CA ASP A 210 14.92 3.65 -0.44
C ASP A 210 15.38 4.68 0.61
N ILE A 211 14.63 4.83 1.70
CA ILE A 211 14.95 5.77 2.78
C ILE A 211 15.57 5.10 4.00
N ILE A 212 15.64 3.76 4.05
CA ILE A 212 16.24 3.04 5.16
C ILE A 212 17.76 3.03 4.96
N THR A 213 18.46 3.72 5.85
CA THR A 213 19.92 3.83 5.90
C THR A 213 20.47 3.12 7.13
N GLN A 214 21.79 3.02 7.25
CA GLN A 214 22.42 2.48 8.46
C GLN A 214 22.09 3.30 9.71
N GLU A 215 21.81 4.61 9.55
CA GLU A 215 21.51 5.52 10.65
C GLU A 215 20.11 5.30 11.23
N ASN A 216 19.12 5.04 10.39
CA ASN A 216 17.72 4.85 10.81
C ASN A 216 17.27 3.38 10.85
N LYS A 217 18.09 2.44 10.38
CA LYS A 217 17.76 1.00 10.33
C LYS A 217 17.27 0.45 11.67
N SER A 218 17.88 0.89 12.77
CA SER A 218 17.52 0.45 14.11
C SER A 218 16.08 0.80 14.49
N ILE A 219 15.55 1.95 14.02
CA ILE A 219 14.18 2.40 14.26
C ILE A 219 13.20 1.41 13.61
N TYR A 220 13.47 1.05 12.35
CA TYR A 220 12.64 0.09 11.61
C TYR A 220 12.77 -1.32 12.18
N ALA A 221 13.97 -1.78 12.49
CA ALA A 221 14.22 -3.11 13.05
C ALA A 221 13.59 -3.29 14.44
N ALA A 222 13.53 -2.24 15.25
CA ALA A 222 12.85 -2.30 16.55
C ALA A 222 11.34 -2.50 16.41
N PHE A 223 10.73 -1.91 15.39
CA PHE A 223 9.29 -1.98 15.17
C PHE A 223 8.89 -3.13 14.23
N PHE A 224 9.67 -3.41 13.20
CA PHE A 224 9.48 -4.49 12.22
C PHE A 224 10.70 -5.42 12.22
N PRO A 225 10.84 -6.31 13.22
CA PRO A 225 12.10 -7.03 13.48
C PRO A 225 12.51 -7.99 12.36
N ASN A 226 11.58 -8.45 11.52
CA ASN A 226 11.88 -9.42 10.47
C ASN A 226 12.02 -8.78 9.08
N LEU A 227 11.67 -7.51 8.95
CA LEU A 227 11.64 -6.83 7.65
C LEU A 227 13.05 -6.57 7.05
N LEU A 228 14.06 -6.45 7.90
CA LEU A 228 15.41 -6.05 7.54
C LEU A 228 16.49 -7.12 7.86
N ARG A 229 16.04 -8.35 8.06
CA ARG A 229 16.92 -9.51 8.26
C ARG A 229 17.44 -10.08 6.96
#